data_41c9d3fcd35616e8e0d37670d8ca46cd
#
_entry.id   41c9d3fcd35616e8e0d37670d8ca46cd
#
_cell.length_a   1.000
_cell.length_b   1.000
_cell.length_c   1.000
_cell.angle_alpha   90.00
_cell.angle_beta   90.00
_cell.angle_gamma   90.00
#
_symmetry.space_group_name_H-M   'P 1'
#
loop_
_entity.id
_entity.type
_entity.pdbx_description
1 polymer ?
#
loop_
_entity_poly.entity_id
_entity_poly.type
_entity_poly.pdbx_seq_one_letter_code
_entity_poly.pdbx_strand_id
1 'polypeptide(L)'
;VEKLPTITKPTKKRRYLVGDSIEGWADCIKMLMKAYFCGRPEPEFDFTGIRPKGALLITSGGKAPGAEPLKDCVHNVKRILDRKENGEQLSTLEVHDIVCWIADAVLSGGIRRSATISLFSIDDQEMLQCKFGDWWETEPQRARANNSAVVVRHRVKKKDFFAIWEKVK
;
A
#
# COMPACT_ATOMS: atom_id res chain seq x y z
N VAL A 1 -12.65 -6.40 1.10
CA VAL A 1 -12.18 -6.31 2.50
C VAL A 1 -12.84 -7.34 3.39
N GLU A 2 -14.14 -7.59 3.25
CA GLU A 2 -14.91 -8.55 4.07
C GLU A 2 -14.29 -9.97 4.17
N LYS A 3 -13.48 -10.36 3.18
CA LYS A 3 -12.78 -11.66 3.14
C LYS A 3 -11.35 -11.61 3.68
N LEU A 4 -10.87 -10.44 4.13
CA LEU A 4 -9.55 -10.36 4.74
C LEU A 4 -9.55 -11.03 6.11
N PRO A 5 -8.46 -11.74 6.45
CA PRO A 5 -8.30 -12.24 7.79
C PRO A 5 -8.16 -11.09 8.80
N THR A 6 -8.43 -11.39 10.05
CA THR A 6 -8.21 -10.45 11.15
C THR A 6 -6.73 -10.34 11.49
N ILE A 7 -6.36 -9.20 12.05
CA ILE A 7 -4.98 -8.95 12.53
C ILE A 7 -4.68 -9.84 13.75
N THR A 8 -3.49 -10.40 13.75
CA THR A 8 -2.88 -11.10 14.88
C THR A 8 -1.51 -10.50 15.09
N LYS A 9 -1.34 -9.63 16.10
CA LYS A 9 -0.07 -8.95 16.35
C LYS A 9 1.04 -9.97 16.67
N PRO A 10 2.21 -9.86 16.02
CA PRO A 10 3.32 -10.77 16.28
C PRO A 10 3.90 -10.53 17.68
N THR A 11 4.23 -11.61 18.40
CA THR A 11 4.81 -11.56 19.74
C THR A 11 6.31 -11.80 19.78
N LYS A 12 6.88 -12.28 18.68
CA LYS A 12 8.30 -12.58 18.53
C LYS A 12 8.86 -11.86 17.32
N LYS A 13 10.17 -11.60 17.35
CA LYS A 13 10.90 -10.99 16.23
C LYS A 13 11.89 -11.99 15.64
N ARG A 14 12.20 -11.84 14.35
CA ARG A 14 13.18 -12.64 13.65
C ARG A 14 13.91 -11.78 12.61
N ARG A 15 15.24 -11.81 12.62
CA ARG A 15 16.05 -11.14 11.60
C ARG A 15 15.77 -11.72 10.22
N TYR A 16 15.63 -10.83 9.23
CA TYR A 16 15.36 -11.16 7.84
C TYR A 16 16.27 -10.33 6.93
N LEU A 17 17.22 -11.00 6.26
CA LEU A 17 18.09 -10.36 5.27
C LEU A 17 17.31 -10.16 3.98
N VAL A 18 17.25 -8.92 3.51
CA VAL A 18 16.53 -8.53 2.30
C VAL A 18 17.35 -8.81 1.06
N GLY A 19 16.80 -9.56 0.11
CA GLY A 19 17.44 -9.82 -1.17
C GLY A 19 17.43 -8.60 -2.09
N ASP A 20 18.54 -8.39 -2.80
CA ASP A 20 18.70 -7.30 -3.77
C ASP A 20 18.08 -7.67 -5.14
N SER A 21 16.79 -7.96 -5.13
CA SER A 21 15.99 -8.32 -6.30
C SER A 21 14.55 -7.87 -6.12
N ILE A 22 13.74 -7.93 -7.19
CA ILE A 22 12.31 -7.62 -7.14
C ILE A 22 11.59 -8.61 -6.23
N GLU A 23 11.94 -9.88 -6.34
CA GLU A 23 11.41 -10.96 -5.52
C GLU A 23 11.77 -10.73 -4.04
N GLY A 24 13.01 -10.28 -3.75
CA GLY A 24 13.46 -9.93 -2.40
C GLY A 24 12.65 -8.78 -1.80
N TRP A 25 12.32 -7.76 -2.59
CA TRP A 25 11.47 -6.66 -2.16
C TRP A 25 10.02 -7.12 -1.94
N ALA A 26 9.48 -7.93 -2.85
CA ALA A 26 8.14 -8.51 -2.69
C ALA A 26 8.05 -9.42 -1.46
N ASP A 27 9.09 -10.20 -1.19
CA ASP A 27 9.16 -11.06 -0.02
C ASP A 27 9.19 -10.27 1.30
N CYS A 28 9.77 -9.06 1.35
CA CYS A 28 9.67 -8.19 2.51
C CYS A 28 8.21 -7.90 2.88
N ILE A 29 7.43 -7.45 1.91
CA ILE A 29 5.99 -7.16 2.12
C ILE A 29 5.24 -8.44 2.50
N LYS A 30 5.49 -9.54 1.81
CA LYS A 30 4.88 -10.84 2.10
C LYS A 30 5.19 -11.33 3.52
N MET A 31 6.43 -11.17 3.99
CA MET A 31 6.82 -11.56 5.35
C MET A 31 6.15 -10.68 6.40
N LEU A 32 6.06 -9.37 6.15
CA LEU A 32 5.35 -8.44 7.02
C LEU A 32 3.85 -8.82 7.11
N MET A 33 3.19 -9.05 5.97
CA MET A 33 1.78 -9.49 5.94
C MET A 33 1.58 -10.82 6.68
N LYS A 34 2.48 -11.81 6.50
CA LYS A 34 2.41 -13.08 7.24
C LYS A 34 2.59 -12.92 8.75
N ALA A 35 3.37 -11.96 9.20
CA ALA A 35 3.52 -11.68 10.62
C ALA A 35 2.19 -11.24 11.24
N TYR A 36 1.45 -10.34 10.58
CA TYR A 36 0.22 -9.77 11.10
C TYR A 36 -1.06 -10.56 10.77
N PHE A 37 -1.06 -11.38 9.73
CA PHE A 37 -2.25 -12.16 9.35
C PHE A 37 -2.14 -13.66 9.62
N CYS A 38 -0.93 -14.18 9.87
CA CYS A 38 -0.70 -15.59 10.08
C CYS A 38 0.03 -15.89 11.39
N GLY A 39 0.17 -14.91 12.31
CA GLY A 39 0.84 -15.08 13.60
C GLY A 39 2.30 -15.52 13.50
N ARG A 40 2.99 -15.13 12.42
CA ARG A 40 4.42 -15.42 12.26
C ARG A 40 5.25 -14.37 13.02
N PRO A 41 6.53 -14.68 13.33
CA PRO A 41 7.42 -13.67 13.93
C PRO A 41 7.52 -12.43 13.06
N GLU A 42 7.54 -11.26 13.68
CA GLU A 42 7.77 -9.98 13.01
C GLU A 42 9.18 -9.96 12.40
N PRO A 43 9.32 -9.63 11.10
CA PRO A 43 10.63 -9.51 10.50
C PRO A 43 11.36 -8.24 10.97
N GLU A 44 12.58 -8.39 11.48
CA GLU A 44 13.54 -7.31 11.63
C GLU A 44 14.38 -7.25 10.36
N PHE A 45 14.00 -6.39 9.43
CA PHE A 45 14.62 -6.33 8.11
C PHE A 45 16.04 -5.77 8.15
N ASP A 46 16.96 -6.53 7.57
CA ASP A 46 18.34 -6.13 7.32
C ASP A 46 18.51 -5.81 5.84
N PHE A 47 18.70 -4.53 5.53
CA PHE A 47 18.80 -4.00 4.17
C PHE A 47 20.24 -3.90 3.66
N THR A 48 21.23 -4.39 4.41
CA THR A 48 22.65 -4.28 4.05
C THR A 48 23.01 -4.98 2.75
N GLY A 49 22.22 -5.98 2.34
CA GLY A 49 22.40 -6.69 1.07
C GLY A 49 21.92 -5.91 -0.17
N ILE A 50 21.19 -4.80 -0.01
CA ILE A 50 20.69 -4.02 -1.14
C ILE A 50 21.79 -3.09 -1.65
N ARG A 51 21.98 -3.07 -2.99
CA ARG A 51 22.93 -2.18 -3.66
C ARG A 51 22.65 -0.71 -3.36
N PRO A 52 23.70 0.13 -3.30
CA PRO A 52 23.55 1.55 -2.99
C PRO A 52 22.82 2.30 -4.10
N LYS A 53 22.21 3.44 -3.71
CA LYS A 53 21.61 4.38 -4.66
C LYS A 53 22.63 4.81 -5.73
N GLY A 54 22.20 4.79 -6.99
CA GLY A 54 23.02 5.18 -8.13
C GLY A 54 23.81 4.03 -8.76
N ALA A 55 23.87 2.83 -8.16
CA ALA A 55 24.48 1.66 -8.79
C ALA A 55 23.79 1.35 -10.13
N LEU A 56 24.57 0.95 -11.14
CA LEU A 56 24.06 0.64 -12.47
C LEU A 56 23.24 -0.67 -12.45
N LEU A 57 22.12 -0.65 -13.14
CA LEU A 57 21.26 -1.81 -13.35
C LEU A 57 21.57 -2.42 -14.72
N ILE A 58 22.31 -3.53 -14.73
CA ILE A 58 22.80 -4.15 -15.97
C ILE A 58 21.66 -4.68 -16.84
N THR A 59 20.65 -5.32 -16.23
CA THR A 59 19.57 -5.99 -16.96
C THR A 59 18.46 -5.05 -17.44
N SER A 60 18.16 -4.00 -16.68
CA SER A 60 17.04 -3.08 -16.98
C SER A 60 17.47 -1.70 -17.45
N GLY A 61 18.78 -1.42 -17.38
CA GLY A 61 19.32 -0.07 -17.59
C GLY A 61 18.96 0.88 -16.44
N GLY A 62 19.66 2.03 -16.38
CA GLY A 62 19.42 3.06 -15.37
C GLY A 62 20.13 2.82 -14.04
N LYS A 63 19.68 3.50 -13.00
CA LYS A 63 20.34 3.54 -11.69
C LYS A 63 19.42 2.97 -10.60
N ALA A 64 20.02 2.25 -9.66
CA ALA A 64 19.32 1.71 -8.51
C ALA A 64 18.80 2.82 -7.57
N PRO A 65 17.61 2.68 -6.98
CA PRO A 65 17.09 3.64 -6.01
C PRO A 65 17.76 3.55 -4.63
N GLY A 66 18.46 2.44 -4.33
CA GLY A 66 18.93 2.10 -3.00
C GLY A 66 17.83 1.47 -2.14
N ALA A 67 18.10 1.31 -0.85
CA ALA A 67 17.18 0.66 0.08
C ALA A 67 16.08 1.58 0.63
N GLU A 68 16.26 2.90 0.59
CA GLU A 68 15.37 3.86 1.27
C GLU A 68 13.89 3.73 0.85
N PRO A 69 13.53 3.64 -0.45
CA PRO A 69 12.13 3.51 -0.82
C PRO A 69 11.44 2.26 -0.26
N LEU A 70 12.17 1.15 -0.14
CA LEU A 70 11.64 -0.05 0.47
C LEU A 70 11.51 0.09 1.99
N LYS A 71 12.47 0.74 2.65
CA LYS A 71 12.39 1.05 4.08
C LYS A 71 11.17 1.90 4.40
N ASP A 72 10.94 2.96 3.60
CA ASP A 72 9.78 3.85 3.75
C ASP A 72 8.47 3.09 3.55
N CYS A 73 8.41 2.24 2.53
CA CYS A 73 7.25 1.38 2.28
C CYS A 73 6.97 0.46 3.46
N VAL A 74 7.98 -0.30 3.90
CA VAL A 74 7.85 -1.23 5.04
C VAL A 74 7.43 -0.50 6.32
N HIS A 75 8.05 0.66 6.59
CA HIS A 75 7.72 1.48 7.76
C HIS A 75 6.26 1.94 7.74
N ASN A 76 5.80 2.50 6.62
CA ASN A 76 4.43 3.02 6.52
C ASN A 76 3.38 1.90 6.51
N VAL A 77 3.64 0.79 5.82
CA VAL A 77 2.76 -0.39 5.87
C VAL A 77 2.68 -0.94 7.29
N LYS A 78 3.83 -1.07 7.99
CA LYS A 78 3.85 -1.52 9.38
C LYS A 78 3.06 -0.55 10.28
N ARG A 79 3.19 0.75 10.10
CA ARG A 79 2.44 1.77 10.86
C ARG A 79 0.93 1.60 10.72
N ILE A 80 0.44 1.24 9.53
CA ILE A 80 -0.99 0.95 9.32
C ILE A 80 -1.40 -0.31 10.10
N LEU A 81 -0.61 -1.39 10.01
CA LEU A 81 -0.89 -2.65 10.69
C LEU A 81 -0.83 -2.53 12.22
N ASP A 82 0.11 -1.74 12.75
CA ASP A 82 0.30 -1.53 14.20
C ASP A 82 -0.85 -0.78 14.86
N ARG A 83 -1.58 0.04 14.12
CA ARG A 83 -2.76 0.78 14.62
C ARG A 83 -3.94 -0.13 14.95
N LYS A 84 -3.97 -1.34 14.37
CA LYS A 84 -5.03 -2.31 14.61
C LYS A 84 -4.82 -3.12 15.88
N GLU A 85 -5.91 -3.46 16.54
CA GLU A 85 -5.88 -4.40 17.65
C GLU A 85 -6.03 -5.85 17.14
N ASN A 86 -5.72 -6.82 18.03
CA ASN A 86 -5.92 -8.23 17.70
C ASN A 86 -7.40 -8.52 17.43
N GLY A 87 -7.69 -9.19 16.35
CA GLY A 87 -9.04 -9.52 15.91
C GLY A 87 -9.72 -8.47 15.03
N GLU A 88 -9.13 -7.29 14.86
CA GLU A 88 -9.64 -6.28 13.93
C GLU A 88 -9.28 -6.62 12.48
N GLN A 89 -10.06 -6.10 11.55
CA GLN A 89 -9.78 -6.13 10.11
C GLN A 89 -9.30 -4.76 9.63
N LEU A 90 -8.54 -4.76 8.54
CA LEU A 90 -8.23 -3.52 7.83
C LEU A 90 -9.49 -2.96 7.15
N SER A 91 -9.63 -1.64 7.16
CA SER A 91 -10.64 -0.95 6.36
C SER A 91 -10.26 -0.95 4.86
N THR A 92 -11.21 -0.60 4.01
CA THR A 92 -10.96 -0.45 2.55
C THR A 92 -9.90 0.59 2.27
N LEU A 93 -9.92 1.70 3.00
CA LEU A 93 -8.96 2.78 2.87
C LEU A 93 -7.55 2.35 3.34
N GLU A 94 -7.44 1.63 4.44
CA GLU A 94 -6.15 1.10 4.91
C GLU A 94 -5.51 0.12 3.91
N VAL A 95 -6.31 -0.74 3.29
CA VAL A 95 -5.83 -1.62 2.21
C VAL A 95 -5.38 -0.80 1.00
N HIS A 96 -6.15 0.21 0.62
CA HIS A 96 -5.80 1.14 -0.46
C HIS A 96 -4.46 1.84 -0.18
N ASP A 97 -4.26 2.37 1.02
CA ASP A 97 -3.03 3.06 1.42
C ASP A 97 -1.82 2.11 1.41
N ILE A 98 -1.97 0.86 1.85
CA ILE A 98 -0.92 -0.17 1.75
C ILE A 98 -0.51 -0.39 0.28
N VAL A 99 -1.47 -0.55 -0.62
CA VAL A 99 -1.19 -0.73 -2.06
C VAL A 99 -0.50 0.50 -2.65
N CYS A 100 -0.90 1.71 -2.23
CA CYS A 100 -0.27 2.95 -2.67
C CYS A 100 1.18 3.08 -2.19
N TRP A 101 1.50 2.69 -0.96
CA TRP A 101 2.89 2.65 -0.46
C TRP A 101 3.77 1.65 -1.22
N ILE A 102 3.22 0.48 -1.57
CA ILE A 102 3.91 -0.50 -2.42
C ILE A 102 4.17 0.09 -3.81
N ALA A 103 3.18 0.74 -4.42
CA ALA A 103 3.31 1.38 -5.72
C ALA A 103 4.36 2.50 -5.71
N ASP A 104 4.45 3.27 -4.63
CA ASP A 104 5.46 4.32 -4.46
C ASP A 104 6.88 3.75 -4.46
N ALA A 105 7.11 2.67 -3.71
CA ALA A 105 8.39 1.96 -3.70
C ALA A 105 8.76 1.41 -5.09
N VAL A 106 7.80 0.87 -5.84
CA VAL A 106 8.02 0.37 -7.21
C VAL A 106 8.46 1.48 -8.17
N LEU A 107 7.88 2.67 -8.03
CA LEU A 107 8.16 3.82 -8.92
C LEU A 107 9.47 4.53 -8.61
N SER A 108 10.01 4.38 -7.42
CA SER A 108 11.16 5.13 -6.91
C SER A 108 12.43 5.04 -7.75
N GLY A 109 12.61 3.93 -8.48
CA GLY A 109 13.76 3.71 -9.36
C GLY A 109 13.66 4.40 -10.72
N GLY A 110 12.53 5.01 -11.06
CA GLY A 110 12.28 5.70 -12.33
C GLY A 110 12.21 4.80 -13.58
N ILE A 111 12.56 3.52 -13.47
CA ILE A 111 12.58 2.55 -14.57
C ILE A 111 11.25 1.79 -14.63
N ARG A 112 10.76 1.34 -13.46
CA ARG A 112 9.52 0.62 -13.36
C ARG A 112 8.35 1.58 -13.29
N ARG A 113 7.22 1.13 -13.81
CA ARG A 113 5.98 1.88 -13.77
C ARG A 113 4.93 1.07 -13.02
N SER A 114 4.11 1.76 -12.26
CA SER A 114 2.92 1.20 -11.60
C SER A 114 1.73 2.08 -11.94
N ALA A 115 0.62 1.46 -12.29
CA ALA A 115 -0.65 2.15 -12.48
C ALA A 115 -1.71 1.37 -11.70
N THR A 116 -2.37 2.04 -10.77
CA THR A 116 -3.39 1.45 -9.92
C THR A 116 -4.70 2.17 -10.14
N ILE A 117 -5.78 1.40 -10.25
CA ILE A 117 -7.14 1.90 -10.15
C ILE A 117 -7.83 1.23 -8.96
N SER A 118 -8.39 2.02 -8.07
CA SER A 118 -9.18 1.53 -6.94
C SER A 118 -10.66 1.72 -7.24
N LEU A 119 -11.36 0.60 -7.42
CA LEU A 119 -12.80 0.58 -7.62
C LEU A 119 -13.48 0.36 -6.27
N PHE A 120 -14.43 1.21 -5.91
CA PHE A 120 -15.13 1.11 -4.63
C PHE A 120 -16.63 1.39 -4.76
N SER A 121 -17.41 0.90 -3.80
CA SER A 121 -18.84 1.16 -3.74
C SER A 121 -19.13 2.59 -3.34
N ILE A 122 -20.22 3.16 -3.86
CA ILE A 122 -20.70 4.50 -3.47
C ILE A 122 -21.04 4.63 -1.98
N ASP A 123 -21.24 3.51 -1.30
CA ASP A 123 -21.51 3.48 0.13
C ASP A 123 -20.24 3.57 0.98
N ASP A 124 -19.07 3.40 0.37
CA ASP A 124 -17.77 3.49 1.03
C ASP A 124 -17.35 4.96 1.20
N GLN A 125 -17.75 5.55 2.33
CA GLN A 125 -17.51 6.96 2.60
C GLN A 125 -16.02 7.28 2.84
N GLU A 126 -15.23 6.35 3.37
CA GLU A 126 -13.79 6.53 3.54
C GLU A 126 -13.09 6.67 2.18
N MET A 127 -13.39 5.75 1.26
CA MET A 127 -12.83 5.80 -0.10
C MET A 127 -13.33 7.00 -0.90
N LEU A 128 -14.59 7.42 -0.71
CA LEU A 128 -15.16 8.57 -1.40
C LEU A 128 -14.49 9.88 -1.00
N GLN A 129 -14.03 9.99 0.25
CA GLN A 129 -13.41 11.19 0.82
C GLN A 129 -11.89 11.13 0.91
N CYS A 130 -11.26 10.03 0.53
CA CYS A 130 -9.85 9.77 0.78
C CYS A 130 -8.87 10.77 0.11
N LYS A 131 -9.37 11.54 -0.87
CA LYS A 131 -8.63 12.60 -1.57
C LYS A 131 -9.30 13.97 -1.43
N PHE A 132 -9.95 14.23 -0.30
CA PHE A 132 -10.49 15.54 0.02
C PHE A 132 -9.52 16.35 0.89
N GLY A 133 -9.64 17.69 0.85
CA GLY A 133 -8.74 18.58 1.57
C GLY A 133 -7.29 18.44 1.10
N ASP A 134 -6.36 18.69 1.99
CA ASP A 134 -4.91 18.72 1.70
C ASP A 134 -4.27 17.31 1.75
N TRP A 135 -4.96 16.32 1.18
CA TRP A 135 -4.51 14.93 1.19
C TRP A 135 -3.11 14.75 0.57
N TRP A 136 -2.71 15.58 -0.38
CA TRP A 136 -1.38 15.54 -1.01
C TRP A 136 -0.24 15.89 -0.05
N GLU A 137 -0.52 16.58 1.05
CA GLU A 137 0.44 16.87 2.11
C GLU A 137 0.44 15.78 3.19
N THR A 138 -0.75 15.30 3.57
CA THR A 138 -0.91 14.36 4.67
C THR A 138 -0.76 12.90 4.26
N GLU A 139 -1.22 12.53 3.05
CA GLU A 139 -1.25 11.16 2.53
C GLU A 139 -0.82 11.12 1.05
N PRO A 140 0.41 11.59 0.74
CA PRO A 140 0.88 11.79 -0.65
C PRO A 140 0.94 10.50 -1.47
N GLN A 141 1.07 9.31 -0.83
CA GLN A 141 1.06 8.02 -1.51
C GLN A 141 -0.25 7.78 -2.30
N ARG A 142 -1.37 8.39 -1.89
CA ARG A 142 -2.66 8.26 -2.61
C ARG A 142 -2.63 8.80 -4.03
N ALA A 143 -1.63 9.60 -4.39
CA ALA A 143 -1.37 10.01 -5.77
C ALA A 143 -1.01 8.83 -6.69
N ARG A 144 -0.67 7.66 -6.14
CA ARG A 144 -0.29 6.47 -6.91
C ARG A 144 -1.47 5.67 -7.46
N ALA A 145 -2.70 6.05 -7.13
CA ALA A 145 -3.90 5.36 -7.62
C ALA A 145 -4.96 6.34 -8.16
N ASN A 146 -5.66 5.93 -9.21
CA ASN A 146 -6.91 6.52 -9.59
C ASN A 146 -8.04 5.89 -8.76
N ASN A 147 -8.91 6.71 -8.20
CA ASN A 147 -10.02 6.26 -7.37
C ASN A 147 -11.33 6.43 -8.16
N SER A 148 -12.12 5.36 -8.29
CA SER A 148 -13.34 5.37 -9.09
C SER A 148 -14.51 4.74 -8.33
N ALA A 149 -15.50 5.57 -8.03
CA ALA A 149 -16.75 5.07 -7.46
C ALA A 149 -17.54 4.27 -8.53
N VAL A 150 -17.91 3.05 -8.21
CA VAL A 150 -18.69 2.19 -9.10
C VAL A 150 -20.17 2.45 -8.92
N VAL A 151 -20.82 2.92 -9.98
CA VAL A 151 -22.24 3.23 -10.00
C VAL A 151 -22.95 2.33 -10.97
N VAL A 152 -23.86 1.49 -10.50
CA VAL A 152 -24.65 0.59 -11.35
C VAL A 152 -25.87 1.33 -11.89
N ARG A 153 -25.85 1.66 -13.18
CA ARG A 153 -26.83 2.54 -13.85
C ARG A 153 -28.30 2.22 -13.55
N HIS A 154 -28.67 0.94 -13.54
CA HIS A 154 -30.07 0.52 -13.34
C HIS A 154 -30.47 0.40 -11.85
N ARG A 155 -29.51 0.59 -10.92
CA ARG A 155 -29.74 0.52 -9.48
C ARG A 155 -29.63 1.87 -8.78
N VAL A 156 -28.94 2.85 -9.38
CA VAL A 156 -28.74 4.18 -8.80
C VAL A 156 -29.91 5.08 -9.13
N LYS A 157 -30.42 5.78 -8.13
CA LYS A 157 -31.40 6.87 -8.32
C LYS A 157 -30.69 8.12 -8.81
N LYS A 158 -31.37 8.93 -9.64
CA LYS A 158 -30.83 10.19 -10.17
C LYS A 158 -30.30 11.11 -9.06
N LYS A 159 -31.04 11.23 -7.94
CA LYS A 159 -30.65 12.01 -6.77
C LYS A 159 -29.31 11.56 -6.20
N ASP A 160 -29.12 10.25 -6.01
CA ASP A 160 -27.92 9.68 -5.40
C ASP A 160 -26.70 9.84 -6.34
N PHE A 161 -26.92 9.70 -7.65
CA PHE A 161 -25.88 9.97 -8.64
C PHE A 161 -25.38 11.41 -8.56
N PHE A 162 -26.28 12.40 -8.53
CA PHE A 162 -25.88 13.80 -8.46
C PHE A 162 -25.22 14.14 -7.12
N ALA A 163 -25.63 13.54 -6.02
CA ALA A 163 -24.97 13.73 -4.73
C ALA A 163 -23.52 13.26 -4.73
N ILE A 164 -23.19 12.18 -5.49
CA ILE A 164 -21.82 11.72 -5.69
C ILE A 164 -21.08 12.67 -6.62
N TRP A 165 -21.71 13.05 -7.75
CA TRP A 165 -21.12 13.95 -8.73
C TRP A 165 -20.64 15.26 -8.11
N GLU A 166 -21.45 15.88 -7.24
CA GLU A 166 -21.08 17.10 -6.54
C GLU A 166 -19.89 16.93 -5.57
N LYS A 167 -19.67 15.73 -5.07
CA LYS A 167 -18.52 15.41 -4.22
C LYS A 167 -17.21 15.19 -5.00
N VAL A 168 -17.30 14.84 -6.28
CA VAL A 168 -16.12 14.51 -7.12
C VAL A 168 -15.70 15.70 -8.00
N LYS A 169 -16.51 16.76 -8.03
CA LYS A 169 -16.30 18.00 -8.79
C LYS A 169 -15.30 18.90 -8.07
#